data_f6de31209606ea19beff7ea990ccd098
#
_entry.id   f6de31209606ea19beff7ea990ccd098
#
_cell.length_a   1.000
_cell.length_b   1.000
_cell.length_c   1.000
_cell.angle_alpha   90.00
_cell.angle_beta   90.00
_cell.angle_gamma   90.00
#
_symmetry.space_group_name_H-M   'P 1'
#
loop_
_entity.id
_entity.type
_entity.pdbx_description
1 polymer ?
#
loop_
_entity_poly.entity_id
_entity_poly.type
_entity_poly.pdbx_seq_one_letter_code
_entity_poly.pdbx_strand_id
1 'polypeptide(L)'
;MRYLSLAIAMLVGLGLSACDSPPADSPQEVVQQRLVGTWLRDYQQDGAHVRRLLVLDADGHFTETARVTTPSGAVTEHANTGEWLYDGTNLKRKYLSSDGKAMSRLTLPFATFALRFESSREFVGIDHLHKVEVRYLRVAQGTVL
;
A
#
# COMPACT_ATOMS: atom_id res chain seq x y z
N MET A 1 44.44 71.30 -16.36
CA MET A 1 43.91 70.18 -17.16
C MET A 1 43.88 68.97 -16.28
N ARG A 2 42.68 68.60 -15.84
CA ARG A 2 42.49 67.61 -14.80
C ARG A 2 41.81 66.39 -15.46
N TYR A 3 42.48 65.25 -15.52
CA TYR A 3 41.95 64.01 -16.01
C TYR A 3 41.21 63.29 -14.88
N LEU A 4 39.93 63.13 -15.06
CA LEU A 4 39.04 62.42 -14.13
C LEU A 4 39.00 60.97 -14.57
N SER A 5 39.62 60.06 -13.80
CA SER A 5 39.60 58.61 -14.07
C SER A 5 38.38 58.04 -13.45
N LEU A 6 37.49 57.50 -14.30
CA LEU A 6 36.25 56.76 -13.90
C LEU A 6 36.62 55.32 -13.69
N ALA A 7 36.58 54.86 -12.45
CA ALA A 7 36.74 53.44 -12.12
C ALA A 7 35.36 52.76 -12.15
N ILE A 8 35.16 51.85 -13.11
CA ILE A 8 33.98 51.00 -13.20
C ILE A 8 34.23 49.77 -12.34
N ALA A 9 33.53 49.65 -11.22
CA ALA A 9 33.51 48.46 -10.39
C ALA A 9 32.52 47.44 -10.99
N MET A 10 33.04 46.32 -11.50
CA MET A 10 32.28 45.19 -12.02
C MET A 10 31.92 44.29 -10.85
N LEU A 11 30.65 44.36 -10.39
CA LEU A 11 30.11 43.43 -9.42
C LEU A 11 29.80 42.09 -10.13
N VAL A 12 30.63 41.09 -9.87
CA VAL A 12 30.35 39.68 -10.25
C VAL A 12 29.39 39.12 -9.23
N GLY A 13 28.11 39.02 -9.60
CA GLY A 13 27.11 38.33 -8.82
C GLY A 13 27.32 36.82 -8.92
N LEU A 14 27.84 36.19 -7.85
CA LEU A 14 27.80 34.74 -7.71
C LEU A 14 26.33 34.32 -7.45
N GLY A 15 25.66 33.80 -8.48
CA GLY A 15 24.40 33.11 -8.35
C GLY A 15 24.63 31.81 -7.60
N LEU A 16 24.23 31.74 -6.33
CA LEU A 16 24.10 30.50 -5.58
C LEU A 16 22.88 29.75 -6.16
N SER A 17 23.12 28.83 -7.09
CA SER A 17 22.14 27.84 -7.48
C SER A 17 21.96 26.89 -6.28
N ALA A 18 20.99 27.17 -5.42
CA ALA A 18 20.53 26.22 -4.45
C ALA A 18 19.91 25.06 -5.24
N CYS A 19 20.60 23.92 -5.30
CA CYS A 19 20.00 22.67 -5.73
C CYS A 19 18.96 22.31 -4.66
N ASP A 20 17.69 22.61 -4.92
CA ASP A 20 16.57 22.06 -4.17
C ASP A 20 16.53 20.55 -4.45
N SER A 21 17.21 19.77 -3.60
CA SER A 21 17.01 18.33 -3.58
C SER A 21 15.59 18.07 -3.07
N PRO A 22 14.79 17.26 -3.76
CA PRO A 22 13.47 16.92 -3.26
C PRO A 22 13.61 16.35 -1.83
N PRO A 23 12.67 16.66 -0.92
CA PRO A 23 12.70 16.13 0.43
C PRO A 23 12.73 14.60 0.37
N ALA A 24 13.58 13.98 1.18
CA ALA A 24 13.62 12.51 1.28
C ALA A 24 12.26 12.01 1.79
N ASP A 25 11.75 10.94 1.18
CA ASP A 25 10.51 10.30 1.61
C ASP A 25 10.59 9.95 3.11
N SER A 26 9.49 10.17 3.82
CA SER A 26 9.39 9.77 5.21
C SER A 26 9.42 8.23 5.32
N PRO A 27 9.85 7.65 6.45
CA PRO A 27 9.81 6.20 6.66
C PRO A 27 8.42 5.60 6.41
N GLN A 28 7.36 6.35 6.69
CA GLN A 28 5.99 5.95 6.43
C GLN A 28 5.70 5.87 4.93
N GLU A 29 6.12 6.87 4.15
CA GLU A 29 5.94 6.89 2.69
C GLU A 29 6.70 5.75 2.02
N VAL A 30 7.93 5.46 2.47
CA VAL A 30 8.71 4.33 1.97
C VAL A 30 7.97 3.00 2.18
N VAL A 31 7.38 2.78 3.37
CA VAL A 31 6.60 1.58 3.66
C VAL A 31 5.32 1.56 2.82
N GLN A 32 4.62 2.69 2.68
CA GLN A 32 3.42 2.79 1.87
C GLN A 32 3.71 2.46 0.40
N GLN A 33 4.78 2.99 -0.17
CA GLN A 33 5.22 2.64 -1.53
C GLN A 33 5.56 1.15 -1.69
N ARG A 34 6.20 0.55 -0.66
CA ARG A 34 6.48 -0.88 -0.65
C ARG A 34 5.23 -1.75 -0.60
N LEU A 35 4.13 -1.25 -0.07
CA LEU A 35 2.85 -1.98 -0.03
C LEU A 35 2.14 -1.99 -1.38
N VAL A 36 2.35 -0.98 -2.22
CA VAL A 36 1.76 -0.93 -3.56
C VAL A 36 2.15 -2.18 -4.36
N GLY A 37 1.15 -2.85 -4.94
CA GLY A 37 1.33 -4.04 -5.77
C GLY A 37 0.33 -5.15 -5.46
N THR A 38 0.64 -6.35 -5.94
CA THR A 38 -0.24 -7.52 -5.88
C THR A 38 0.31 -8.54 -4.88
N TRP A 39 -0.55 -8.97 -3.96
CA TRP A 39 -0.22 -9.80 -2.82
C TRP A 39 -1.15 -11.01 -2.75
N LEU A 40 -0.58 -12.19 -2.58
CA LEU A 40 -1.31 -13.45 -2.44
C LEU A 40 -1.21 -13.96 -0.99
N ARG A 41 -2.35 -14.29 -0.41
CA ARG A 41 -2.46 -15.11 0.79
C ARG A 41 -3.10 -16.43 0.42
N ASP A 42 -2.43 -17.52 0.77
CA ASP A 42 -2.84 -18.89 0.48
C ASP A 42 -2.85 -19.69 1.80
N TYR A 43 -3.99 -20.22 2.23
CA TYR A 43 -4.12 -20.84 3.54
C TYR A 43 -5.31 -21.82 3.61
N GLN A 44 -5.32 -22.63 4.67
CA GLN A 44 -6.44 -23.50 5.00
C GLN A 44 -7.26 -22.88 6.15
N GLN A 45 -8.56 -22.95 6.04
CA GLN A 45 -9.48 -22.53 7.09
C GLN A 45 -10.70 -23.45 7.11
N ASP A 46 -10.99 -24.06 8.27
CA ASP A 46 -12.15 -24.96 8.48
C ASP A 46 -12.24 -26.07 7.42
N GLY A 47 -11.08 -26.60 7.00
CA GLY A 47 -10.97 -27.63 5.97
C GLY A 47 -11.08 -27.12 4.52
N ALA A 48 -11.45 -25.87 4.30
CA ALA A 48 -11.46 -25.26 2.99
C ALA A 48 -10.10 -24.64 2.64
N HIS A 49 -9.73 -24.72 1.36
CA HIS A 49 -8.57 -24.01 0.81
C HIS A 49 -8.99 -22.59 0.39
N VAL A 50 -8.34 -21.60 0.94
CA VAL A 50 -8.65 -20.19 0.69
C VAL A 50 -7.45 -19.50 0.05
N ARG A 51 -7.67 -18.89 -1.10
CA ARG A 51 -6.71 -18.02 -1.76
C ARG A 51 -7.27 -16.62 -1.86
N ARG A 52 -6.49 -15.63 -1.41
CA ARG A 52 -6.85 -14.20 -1.50
C ARG A 52 -5.81 -13.44 -2.27
N LEU A 53 -6.26 -12.74 -3.29
CA LEU A 53 -5.43 -11.82 -4.06
C LEU A 53 -5.82 -10.40 -3.65
N LEU A 54 -4.88 -9.66 -3.12
CA LEU A 54 -5.01 -8.27 -2.69
C LEU A 54 -4.16 -7.38 -3.59
N VAL A 55 -4.78 -6.45 -4.27
CA VAL A 55 -4.09 -5.42 -5.06
C VAL A 55 -4.21 -4.10 -4.30
N LEU A 56 -3.07 -3.49 -3.99
CA LEU A 56 -2.98 -2.18 -3.36
C LEU A 56 -2.46 -1.19 -4.41
N ASP A 57 -3.30 -0.24 -4.81
CA ASP A 57 -2.95 0.75 -5.81
C ASP A 57 -2.30 1.98 -5.17
N ALA A 58 -1.46 2.69 -5.92
CA ALA A 58 -0.73 3.85 -5.43
C ALA A 58 -1.64 5.04 -5.08
N ASP A 59 -2.86 5.06 -5.62
CA ASP A 59 -3.87 6.09 -5.35
C ASP A 59 -4.68 5.85 -4.05
N GLY A 60 -4.34 4.79 -3.29
CA GLY A 60 -5.00 4.45 -2.04
C GLY A 60 -6.25 3.58 -2.20
N HIS A 61 -6.55 3.07 -3.39
CA HIS A 61 -7.61 2.08 -3.60
C HIS A 61 -7.07 0.65 -3.51
N PHE A 62 -7.95 -0.28 -3.15
CA PHE A 62 -7.63 -1.70 -3.22
C PHE A 62 -8.75 -2.51 -3.85
N THR A 63 -8.35 -3.64 -4.43
CA THR A 63 -9.25 -4.74 -4.76
C THR A 63 -8.79 -6.00 -4.06
N GLU A 64 -9.73 -6.81 -3.60
CA GLU A 64 -9.47 -8.11 -2.99
C GLU A 64 -10.38 -9.15 -3.63
N THR A 65 -9.81 -10.19 -4.21
CA THR A 65 -10.55 -11.36 -4.67
C THR A 65 -10.21 -12.54 -3.77
N ALA A 66 -11.22 -13.26 -3.30
CA ALA A 66 -11.05 -14.48 -2.51
C ALA A 66 -11.72 -15.65 -3.22
N ARG A 67 -10.95 -16.72 -3.42
CA ARG A 67 -11.46 -18.01 -3.89
C ARG A 67 -11.42 -19.01 -2.75
N VAL A 68 -12.56 -19.62 -2.45
CA VAL A 68 -12.72 -20.65 -1.43
C VAL A 68 -13.07 -21.96 -2.10
N THR A 69 -12.25 -22.99 -1.88
CA THR A 69 -12.50 -24.35 -2.37
C THR A 69 -12.78 -25.23 -1.18
N THR A 70 -14.00 -25.77 -1.10
CA THR A 70 -14.40 -26.67 -0.02
C THR A 70 -13.78 -28.06 -0.18
N PRO A 71 -13.79 -28.92 0.87
CA PRO A 71 -13.34 -30.32 0.75
C PRO A 71 -14.13 -31.14 -0.28
N SER A 72 -15.37 -30.75 -0.57
CA SER A 72 -16.17 -31.36 -1.63
C SER A 72 -15.84 -30.92 -3.05
N GLY A 73 -14.89 -29.95 -3.19
CA GLY A 73 -14.50 -29.38 -4.47
C GLY A 73 -15.38 -28.24 -4.96
N ALA A 74 -16.38 -27.81 -4.18
CA ALA A 74 -17.17 -26.63 -4.54
C ALA A 74 -16.31 -25.37 -4.42
N VAL A 75 -16.42 -24.46 -5.41
CA VAL A 75 -15.67 -23.21 -5.48
C VAL A 75 -16.62 -22.03 -5.38
N THR A 76 -16.29 -21.09 -4.51
CA THR A 76 -16.93 -19.77 -4.44
C THR A 76 -15.88 -18.69 -4.56
N GLU A 77 -16.26 -17.57 -5.20
CA GLU A 77 -15.42 -16.38 -5.31
C GLU A 77 -16.16 -15.17 -4.74
N HIS A 78 -15.38 -14.31 -4.08
CA HIS A 78 -15.86 -13.05 -3.53
C HIS A 78 -14.91 -11.93 -3.96
N ALA A 79 -15.48 -10.80 -4.33
CA ALA A 79 -14.72 -9.61 -4.72
C ALA A 79 -15.08 -8.43 -3.83
N ASN A 80 -14.07 -7.80 -3.23
CA ASN A 80 -14.21 -6.61 -2.41
C ASN A 80 -13.41 -5.47 -3.01
N THR A 81 -13.89 -4.25 -2.83
CA THR A 81 -13.15 -3.04 -3.17
C THR A 81 -13.19 -2.04 -2.03
N GLY A 82 -12.23 -1.13 -1.99
CA GLY A 82 -12.20 -0.11 -0.97
C GLY A 82 -10.98 0.80 -1.04
N GLU A 83 -10.73 1.45 0.07
CA GLU A 83 -9.60 2.36 0.28
C GLU A 83 -8.63 1.77 1.29
N TRP A 84 -7.35 2.05 1.11
CA TRP A 84 -6.30 1.62 2.03
C TRP A 84 -5.33 2.75 2.36
N LEU A 85 -4.73 2.66 3.52
CA LEU A 85 -3.62 3.51 3.94
C LEU A 85 -2.69 2.77 4.90
N TYR A 86 -1.46 3.24 5.01
CA TYR A 86 -0.53 2.86 6.07
C TYR A 86 -0.34 4.04 7.03
N ASP A 87 -0.58 3.85 8.33
CA ASP A 87 -0.54 4.93 9.33
C ASP A 87 0.80 5.05 10.08
N GLY A 88 1.84 4.37 9.59
CA GLY A 88 3.14 4.28 10.26
C GLY A 88 3.32 3.00 11.09
N THR A 89 2.26 2.28 11.36
CA THR A 89 2.26 1.01 12.11
C THR A 89 1.35 -0.03 11.46
N ASN A 90 0.17 0.39 11.01
CA ASN A 90 -0.89 -0.50 10.56
C ASN A 90 -1.22 -0.28 9.08
N LEU A 91 -1.43 -1.37 8.36
CA LEU A 91 -2.18 -1.37 7.12
C LEU A 91 -3.68 -1.35 7.48
N LYS A 92 -4.36 -0.28 7.08
CA LYS A 92 -5.80 -0.11 7.26
C LYS A 92 -6.50 -0.22 5.92
N ARG A 93 -7.59 -0.99 5.87
CA ARG A 93 -8.43 -1.14 4.69
C ARG A 93 -9.88 -0.86 5.07
N LYS A 94 -10.52 0.05 4.34
CA LYS A 94 -11.94 0.38 4.46
C LYS A 94 -12.66 -0.23 3.27
N TYR A 95 -13.58 -1.14 3.53
CA TYR A 95 -14.35 -1.80 2.48
C TYR A 95 -15.51 -0.91 2.04
N LEU A 96 -15.61 -0.67 0.73
CA LEU A 96 -16.67 0.15 0.13
C LEU A 96 -17.71 -0.72 -0.59
N SER A 97 -17.29 -1.85 -1.16
CA SER A 97 -18.21 -2.80 -1.79
C SER A 97 -17.79 -4.25 -1.55
N SER A 98 -18.77 -5.14 -1.60
CA SER A 98 -18.59 -6.58 -1.60
C SER A 98 -19.50 -7.20 -2.65
N ASP A 99 -18.94 -8.01 -3.55
CA ASP A 99 -19.62 -8.66 -4.68
C ASP A 99 -20.49 -7.66 -5.49
N GLY A 100 -19.91 -6.48 -5.75
CA GLY A 100 -20.55 -5.40 -6.50
C GLY A 100 -21.64 -4.62 -5.74
N LYS A 101 -21.89 -4.95 -4.47
CA LYS A 101 -22.87 -4.27 -3.63
C LYS A 101 -22.17 -3.34 -2.64
N ALA A 102 -22.67 -2.12 -2.49
CA ALA A 102 -22.16 -1.19 -1.48
C ALA A 102 -22.29 -1.77 -0.07
N MET A 103 -21.26 -1.55 0.76
CA MET A 103 -21.25 -2.01 2.14
C MET A 103 -22.32 -1.31 2.98
N SER A 104 -22.98 -2.07 3.84
CA SER A 104 -23.94 -1.51 4.80
C SER A 104 -23.23 -0.63 5.83
N ARG A 105 -23.85 0.51 6.18
CA ARG A 105 -23.36 1.36 7.27
C ARG A 105 -23.40 0.70 8.64
N LEU A 106 -24.16 -0.38 8.78
CA LEU A 106 -24.26 -1.17 10.02
C LEU A 106 -23.14 -2.20 10.17
N THR A 107 -22.41 -2.49 9.10
CA THR A 107 -21.25 -3.38 9.12
C THR A 107 -20.00 -2.55 9.39
N LEU A 108 -19.09 -3.04 10.23
CA LEU A 108 -17.77 -2.42 10.41
C LEU A 108 -16.91 -2.72 9.17
N PRO A 109 -16.79 -1.81 8.19
CA PRO A 109 -16.16 -2.11 6.92
C PRO A 109 -14.64 -1.88 6.97
N PHE A 110 -14.00 -2.25 8.08
CA PHE A 110 -12.57 -2.01 8.28
C PHE A 110 -11.81 -3.30 8.61
N ALA A 111 -10.61 -3.41 8.06
CA ALA A 111 -9.60 -4.36 8.52
C ALA A 111 -8.33 -3.58 8.87
N THR A 112 -7.74 -3.87 10.02
CA THR A 112 -6.53 -3.22 10.53
C THR A 112 -5.53 -4.27 10.95
N PHE A 113 -4.33 -4.20 10.38
CA PHE A 113 -3.24 -5.13 10.67
C PHE A 113 -1.99 -4.35 11.05
N ALA A 114 -1.41 -4.63 12.23
CA ALA A 114 -0.06 -4.21 12.53
C ALA A 114 0.89 -4.90 11.53
N LEU A 115 1.70 -4.12 10.81
CA LEU A 115 2.43 -4.59 9.64
C LEU A 115 3.92 -4.78 9.95
N ARG A 116 4.48 -5.89 9.46
CA ARG A 116 5.91 -6.15 9.43
C ARG A 116 6.32 -6.78 8.10
N PHE A 117 7.33 -6.22 7.44
CA PHE A 117 7.96 -6.87 6.29
C PHE A 117 8.99 -7.90 6.74
N GLU A 118 8.85 -9.13 6.29
CA GLU A 118 9.86 -10.18 6.46
C GLU A 118 10.93 -10.10 5.36
N SER A 119 10.52 -9.63 4.17
CA SER A 119 11.42 -9.43 3.04
C SER A 119 10.82 -8.40 2.06
N SER A 120 11.49 -8.13 0.95
CA SER A 120 10.95 -7.31 -0.15
C SER A 120 9.71 -7.94 -0.82
N ARG A 121 9.48 -9.25 -0.62
CA ARG A 121 8.41 -10.02 -1.27
C ARG A 121 7.40 -10.59 -0.29
N GLU A 122 7.52 -10.26 0.99
CA GLU A 122 6.66 -10.85 2.01
C GLU A 122 6.38 -9.86 3.14
N PHE A 123 5.12 -9.75 3.52
CA PHE A 123 4.74 -9.08 4.75
C PHE A 123 3.82 -9.95 5.61
N VAL A 124 3.89 -9.70 6.90
CA VAL A 124 3.03 -10.26 7.92
C VAL A 124 2.20 -9.15 8.54
N GLY A 125 0.91 -9.38 8.65
CA GLY A 125 -0.04 -8.53 9.34
C GLY A 125 -0.58 -9.22 10.58
N ILE A 126 -0.68 -8.51 11.70
CA ILE A 126 -1.30 -9.02 12.92
C ILE A 126 -2.64 -8.31 13.10
N ASP A 127 -3.72 -9.09 13.03
CA ASP A 127 -5.07 -8.64 13.38
C ASP A 127 -5.21 -8.74 14.91
N HIS A 128 -5.11 -7.60 15.58
CA HIS A 128 -5.22 -7.54 17.02
C HIS A 128 -6.63 -7.82 17.56
N LEU A 129 -7.66 -7.64 16.73
CA LEU A 129 -9.03 -7.90 17.11
C LEU A 129 -9.31 -9.42 17.15
N HIS A 130 -8.93 -10.13 16.09
CA HIS A 130 -9.17 -11.57 15.98
C HIS A 130 -7.98 -12.42 16.45
N LYS A 131 -6.86 -11.79 16.86
CA LYS A 131 -5.62 -12.45 17.29
C LYS A 131 -5.05 -13.41 16.23
N VAL A 132 -5.15 -13.00 14.96
CA VAL A 132 -4.72 -13.80 13.81
C VAL A 132 -3.53 -13.13 13.14
N GLU A 133 -2.50 -13.92 12.85
CA GLU A 133 -1.40 -13.53 11.97
C GLU A 133 -1.77 -13.89 10.53
N VAL A 134 -1.62 -12.95 9.62
CA VAL A 134 -1.85 -13.11 8.20
C VAL A 134 -0.55 -12.86 7.42
N ARG A 135 -0.25 -13.74 6.48
CA ARG A 135 0.97 -13.70 5.68
C ARG A 135 0.62 -13.51 4.22
N TYR A 136 1.27 -12.54 3.60
CA TYR A 136 1.09 -12.21 2.19
C TYR A 136 2.41 -12.27 1.43
N LEU A 137 2.38 -12.93 0.29
CA LEU A 137 3.50 -13.01 -0.65
C LEU A 137 3.24 -12.11 -1.85
N ARG A 138 4.23 -11.34 -2.26
CA ARG A 138 4.16 -10.53 -3.48
C ARG A 138 4.15 -11.44 -4.69
N VAL A 139 3.21 -11.21 -5.59
CA VAL A 139 3.08 -11.91 -6.87
C VAL A 139 3.13 -10.91 -8.03
N ALA A 140 3.20 -11.42 -9.25
CA ALA A 140 3.21 -10.57 -10.44
C ALA A 140 1.88 -9.79 -10.58
N GLN A 141 1.97 -8.58 -11.09
CA GLN A 141 0.78 -7.83 -11.48
C GLN A 141 0.00 -8.62 -12.55
N GLY A 142 -1.33 -8.63 -12.44
CA GLY A 142 -2.20 -9.40 -13.34
C GLY A 142 -2.32 -10.88 -12.98
N THR A 143 -1.72 -11.33 -11.85
CA THR A 143 -2.00 -12.67 -11.31
C THR A 143 -3.50 -12.82 -11.06
N VAL A 144 -4.05 -13.99 -11.38
CA VAL A 144 -5.44 -14.40 -11.11
C VAL A 144 -5.46 -15.61 -10.18
N LEU A 145 -6.59 -15.83 -9.46
CA LEU A 145 -6.78 -16.95 -8.55
C LEU A 145 -7.19 -18.23 -9.28
#